data_6884c797fd7cec1d460a50c69ec4d4ed
#
_entry.id   6884c797fd7cec1d460a50c69ec4d4ed
#
_cell.length_a   1.000
_cell.length_b   1.000
_cell.length_c   1.000
_cell.angle_alpha   90.00
_cell.angle_beta   90.00
_cell.angle_gamma   90.00
#
_symmetry.space_group_name_H-M   'P 1'
#
loop_
_entity.id
_entity.type
_entity.pdbx_description
1 polymer ?
#
loop_
_entity_poly.entity_id
_entity_poly.type
_entity_poly.pdbx_seq_one_letter_code
_entity_poly.pdbx_strand_id
1 'polypeptide(L)'
;MVPSVPLSVTGSAPRPQSDRLFARLTDASLPPSEAGAAGILPADEPAMAHPVPAPPVFTASLSPGFESGFSVKLRAQASDAASRSGTAAFPRPAAADLAPVEPRVSGIEGLLQRGREWDELELRFLPETRTLWCDMRPKGPPSFTPGLLSQLISLRRGIQQVFAQQRPQQESSVRFFVGGSLLPGIYNLGGDLAAFARMIRARDREGLRLYAHDCVDVGYHMATGFRTPVITIGLVKGDALGGGFEGALSFHVLVAEKRARFGLPEVMFNLFPGMGAYSFLMRRVGAPMAERMILSGRIYTAEELHALGIVDVLAEDGEGEQAVRDYLQSTARKHAAHRAIYEIRQRVNPVSLQELRDVTDIWVDTALGLEESDLRRMEKLTQAQRRRIAARDVPAA
;
A
#
# COMPACT_ATOMS: atom_id res chain seq x y z
N MET A 1 -23.20 -61.28 -33.02
CA MET A 1 -21.77 -61.11 -32.72
C MET A 1 -21.31 -59.85 -33.44
N VAL A 2 -21.11 -58.78 -32.73
CA VAL A 2 -20.51 -57.50 -33.22
C VAL A 2 -19.44 -57.14 -32.24
N PRO A 3 -18.18 -56.86 -32.62
CA PRO A 3 -17.12 -56.57 -31.68
C PRO A 3 -17.15 -55.10 -31.27
N SER A 4 -17.00 -54.86 -29.97
CA SER A 4 -16.84 -53.56 -29.34
C SER A 4 -15.44 -53.06 -29.53
N VAL A 5 -15.30 -51.80 -29.98
CA VAL A 5 -14.05 -51.04 -30.06
C VAL A 5 -13.96 -50.13 -28.82
N PRO A 6 -12.84 -50.07 -28.07
CA PRO A 6 -12.67 -49.13 -26.98
C PRO A 6 -12.19 -47.77 -27.50
N LEU A 7 -12.93 -46.71 -27.21
CA LEU A 7 -12.51 -45.31 -27.39
C LEU A 7 -11.63 -44.90 -26.22
N SER A 8 -10.33 -44.77 -26.45
CA SER A 8 -9.43 -44.09 -25.54
C SER A 8 -9.45 -42.59 -25.85
N VAL A 9 -10.08 -41.78 -24.98
CA VAL A 9 -10.02 -40.33 -25.02
C VAL A 9 -9.00 -39.88 -23.95
N THR A 10 -7.76 -39.61 -24.36
CA THR A 10 -6.77 -38.85 -23.55
C THR A 10 -6.78 -37.42 -24.05
N GLY A 11 -7.72 -36.63 -23.57
CA GLY A 11 -7.71 -35.17 -23.72
C GLY A 11 -7.49 -34.56 -22.36
N SER A 12 -6.26 -34.16 -22.06
CA SER A 12 -5.99 -33.33 -20.89
C SER A 12 -6.60 -31.94 -21.09
N ALA A 13 -7.56 -31.59 -20.25
CA ALA A 13 -8.14 -30.25 -20.22
C ALA A 13 -7.04 -29.20 -19.92
N PRO A 14 -7.10 -28.02 -20.52
CA PRO A 14 -6.15 -26.96 -20.24
C PRO A 14 -6.27 -26.52 -18.77
N ARG A 15 -5.14 -26.43 -18.07
CA ARG A 15 -5.08 -25.94 -16.68
C ARG A 15 -5.62 -24.53 -16.62
N PRO A 16 -6.36 -24.15 -15.56
CA PRO A 16 -6.87 -22.79 -15.39
C PRO A 16 -5.72 -21.77 -15.32
N GLN A 17 -6.00 -20.57 -15.77
CA GLN A 17 -5.03 -19.48 -15.88
C GLN A 17 -4.36 -19.11 -14.53
N SER A 18 -5.07 -19.34 -13.42
CA SER A 18 -4.58 -19.21 -12.04
C SER A 18 -3.37 -20.11 -11.75
N ASP A 19 -3.36 -21.36 -12.25
CA ASP A 19 -2.26 -22.29 -12.00
C ASP A 19 -0.96 -21.87 -12.73
N ARG A 20 -1.10 -21.23 -13.89
CA ARG A 20 0.04 -20.69 -14.63
C ARG A 20 0.65 -19.47 -13.94
N LEU A 21 -0.17 -18.62 -13.32
CA LEU A 21 0.30 -17.46 -12.57
C LEU A 21 0.99 -17.91 -11.29
N PHE A 22 0.43 -18.91 -10.60
CA PHE A 22 1.04 -19.50 -9.40
C PHE A 22 2.41 -20.11 -9.72
N ALA A 23 2.53 -20.84 -10.84
CA ALA A 23 3.80 -21.40 -11.30
C ALA A 23 4.84 -20.32 -11.57
N ARG A 24 4.46 -19.16 -12.14
CA ARG A 24 5.36 -18.02 -12.36
C ARG A 24 5.83 -17.36 -11.05
N LEU A 25 5.00 -17.35 -10.02
CA LEU A 25 5.36 -16.84 -8.71
C LEU A 25 6.28 -17.80 -7.92
N THR A 26 6.22 -19.10 -8.25
CA THR A 26 6.97 -20.16 -7.56
C THR A 26 8.20 -20.64 -8.32
N ASP A 27 8.33 -20.33 -9.61
CA ASP A 27 9.45 -20.81 -10.45
C ASP A 27 10.67 -19.88 -10.29
N ALA A 28 11.70 -20.40 -9.64
CA ALA A 28 12.97 -19.71 -9.41
C ALA A 28 13.95 -19.84 -10.60
N SER A 29 13.55 -20.47 -11.73
CA SER A 29 14.45 -20.90 -12.80
C SER A 29 14.35 -20.09 -14.10
N LEU A 30 13.82 -18.86 -14.07
CA LEU A 30 13.89 -18.00 -15.26
C LEU A 30 15.28 -17.34 -15.33
N PRO A 31 16.06 -17.60 -16.40
CA PRO A 31 17.36 -16.93 -16.61
C PRO A 31 17.15 -15.43 -16.90
N PRO A 32 18.17 -14.59 -16.64
CA PRO A 32 18.14 -13.20 -17.08
C PRO A 32 18.01 -13.16 -18.60
N SER A 33 17.16 -12.25 -19.12
CA SER A 33 16.97 -12.05 -20.55
C SER A 33 18.30 -11.71 -21.18
N GLU A 34 18.80 -12.56 -22.05
CA GLU A 34 19.93 -12.26 -22.91
C GLU A 34 19.59 -11.07 -23.83
N ALA A 35 20.34 -10.00 -23.69
CA ALA A 35 20.43 -8.95 -24.69
C ALA A 35 21.21 -9.51 -25.89
N GLY A 36 20.50 -10.05 -26.87
CA GLY A 36 21.03 -10.56 -28.12
C GLY A 36 21.13 -9.47 -29.20
N ALA A 37 22.29 -9.35 -29.76
CA ALA A 37 22.77 -8.36 -30.72
C ALA A 37 21.99 -8.27 -32.04
N ALA A 38 21.89 -7.01 -32.49
CA ALA A 38 21.96 -6.50 -33.86
C ALA A 38 21.52 -7.39 -35.04
N GLY A 39 20.43 -6.99 -35.71
CA GLY A 39 20.12 -7.26 -37.08
C GLY A 39 19.47 -6.03 -37.69
N ILE A 40 20.26 -5.27 -38.50
CA ILE A 40 19.79 -4.13 -39.29
C ILE A 40 18.97 -4.69 -40.45
N LEU A 41 17.71 -4.29 -40.59
CA LEU A 41 16.93 -4.35 -41.81
C LEU A 41 16.19 -3.01 -42.04
N PRO A 42 15.90 -2.63 -43.29
CA PRO A 42 15.76 -1.25 -43.73
C PRO A 42 14.38 -0.64 -43.43
N ALA A 43 14.38 0.69 -43.44
CA ALA A 43 13.23 1.54 -43.29
C ALA A 43 12.17 1.29 -44.39
N ASP A 44 10.90 1.08 -43.94
CA ASP A 44 9.73 1.21 -44.81
C ASP A 44 8.65 2.03 -44.03
N GLU A 45 8.22 3.05 -44.70
CA GLU A 45 7.06 3.94 -44.66
C GLU A 45 6.17 4.07 -43.41
N PRO A 46 5.72 5.31 -43.12
CA PRO A 46 4.88 5.61 -41.93
C PRO A 46 3.45 5.13 -42.13
N ALA A 47 3.03 4.19 -41.31
CA ALA A 47 1.63 3.81 -41.19
C ALA A 47 0.81 4.98 -40.66
N MET A 48 -0.22 5.36 -41.40
CA MET A 48 -1.20 6.41 -41.09
C MET A 48 -1.80 6.19 -39.70
N ALA A 49 -1.68 7.19 -38.86
CA ALA A 49 -2.35 7.25 -37.57
C ALA A 49 -3.85 7.38 -37.77
N HIS A 50 -4.62 6.43 -37.25
CA HIS A 50 -6.08 6.56 -37.12
C HIS A 50 -6.38 7.64 -36.05
N PRO A 51 -7.28 8.59 -36.32
CA PRO A 51 -7.65 9.62 -35.35
C PRO A 51 -8.42 8.99 -34.21
N VAL A 52 -7.97 9.27 -32.97
CA VAL A 52 -8.70 8.97 -31.74
C VAL A 52 -9.99 9.83 -31.75
N PRO A 53 -11.19 9.24 -31.56
CA PRO A 53 -12.41 10.03 -31.50
C PRO A 53 -12.39 10.93 -30.25
N ALA A 54 -12.70 12.21 -30.47
CA ALA A 54 -12.85 13.19 -29.41
C ALA A 54 -14.02 12.79 -28.47
N PRO A 55 -13.92 13.09 -27.16
CA PRO A 55 -15.00 12.81 -26.22
C PRO A 55 -16.25 13.64 -26.58
N PRO A 56 -17.48 13.13 -26.36
CA PRO A 56 -18.69 13.83 -26.66
C PRO A 56 -18.80 15.12 -25.81
N VAL A 57 -18.97 16.24 -26.50
CA VAL A 57 -19.31 17.54 -25.90
C VAL A 57 -20.78 17.50 -25.54
N PHE A 58 -21.13 17.44 -24.29
CA PHE A 58 -22.48 17.66 -23.82
C PHE A 58 -22.76 19.17 -23.78
N THR A 59 -23.46 19.70 -24.77
CA THR A 59 -24.07 21.02 -24.70
C THR A 59 -25.38 20.89 -23.95
N ALA A 60 -25.41 21.38 -22.71
CA ALA A 60 -26.66 21.58 -21.99
C ALA A 60 -27.35 22.86 -22.50
N SER A 61 -28.44 22.72 -23.22
CA SER A 61 -29.34 23.85 -23.54
C SER A 61 -30.20 24.14 -22.31
N LEU A 62 -29.99 25.31 -21.71
CA LEU A 62 -30.85 25.84 -20.67
C LEU A 62 -32.08 26.47 -21.36
N SER A 63 -33.26 25.89 -21.16
CA SER A 63 -34.54 26.55 -21.44
C SER A 63 -34.95 27.39 -20.23
N PRO A 64 -35.39 28.63 -20.39
CA PRO A 64 -35.82 29.47 -19.28
C PRO A 64 -37.30 29.21 -18.95
N GLY A 65 -37.60 29.09 -17.66
CA GLY A 65 -38.94 29.21 -17.12
C GLY A 65 -39.39 28.10 -16.21
N PHE A 66 -39.20 28.27 -14.92
CA PHE A 66 -40.22 27.94 -13.91
C PHE A 66 -39.85 28.62 -12.57
N GLU A 67 -40.42 29.75 -12.29
CA GLU A 67 -40.55 30.28 -10.93
C GLU A 67 -41.69 29.55 -10.22
N SER A 68 -41.40 28.87 -9.11
CA SER A 68 -42.38 28.75 -8.02
C SER A 68 -41.67 28.22 -6.78
N GLY A 69 -41.81 28.99 -5.72
CA GLY A 69 -41.18 28.78 -4.44
C GLY A 69 -41.67 27.52 -3.71
N PHE A 70 -40.70 26.87 -3.06
CA PHE A 70 -40.98 25.92 -1.95
C PHE A 70 -40.31 26.45 -0.70
N SER A 71 -41.17 27.04 0.16
CA SER A 71 -40.80 27.44 1.53
C SER A 71 -41.04 26.23 2.45
N VAL A 72 -40.00 25.56 2.93
CA VAL A 72 -40.12 24.53 3.94
C VAL A 72 -40.05 25.19 5.31
N LYS A 73 -41.21 25.33 5.95
CA LYS A 73 -41.32 25.69 7.38
C LYS A 73 -40.97 24.48 8.24
N LEU A 74 -39.79 24.51 8.88
CA LEU A 74 -39.45 23.63 10.00
C LEU A 74 -40.26 24.06 11.21
N ARG A 75 -41.24 23.25 11.58
CA ARG A 75 -41.97 23.36 12.85
C ARG A 75 -41.17 22.66 13.95
N ALA A 76 -40.56 23.42 14.84
CA ALA A 76 -40.06 22.89 16.12
C ALA A 76 -41.26 22.53 17.01
N GLN A 77 -41.41 21.27 17.36
CA GLN A 77 -42.24 20.84 18.46
C GLN A 77 -41.34 20.72 19.67
N ALA A 78 -41.49 21.66 20.59
CA ALA A 78 -41.06 21.51 21.96
C ALA A 78 -42.11 20.65 22.69
N SER A 79 -41.67 19.54 23.27
CA SER A 79 -42.46 18.82 24.27
C SER A 79 -41.66 18.85 25.57
N ASP A 80 -42.22 19.59 26.55
CA ASP A 80 -41.89 19.53 27.96
C ASP A 80 -42.09 18.11 28.49
N ALA A 81 -41.08 17.56 29.11
CA ALA A 81 -41.25 16.51 30.12
C ALA A 81 -40.22 16.72 31.22
N ALA A 82 -40.76 17.09 32.36
CA ALA A 82 -40.06 17.40 33.59
C ALA A 82 -39.35 16.19 34.21
N SER A 83 -38.18 16.51 34.77
CA SER A 83 -37.59 15.97 36.00
C SER A 83 -37.88 14.51 36.40
N ARG A 84 -36.84 13.65 36.27
CA ARG A 84 -36.48 12.71 37.36
C ARG A 84 -34.98 12.61 37.47
N SER A 85 -34.47 13.12 38.58
CA SER A 85 -33.12 12.93 39.09
C SER A 85 -32.81 11.45 39.29
N GLY A 86 -31.87 10.94 38.55
CA GLY A 86 -31.27 9.65 38.78
C GLY A 86 -29.81 9.73 38.24
N THR A 87 -28.88 10.05 39.13
CA THR A 87 -27.46 9.98 38.89
C THR A 87 -27.05 8.51 38.66
N ALA A 88 -27.22 8.02 37.44
CA ALA A 88 -26.53 6.82 36.99
C ALA A 88 -25.09 7.22 36.68
N ALA A 89 -24.20 6.96 37.63
CA ALA A 89 -22.77 7.05 37.40
C ALA A 89 -22.43 6.09 36.24
N PHE A 90 -21.97 6.64 35.12
CA PHE A 90 -21.31 5.86 34.07
C PHE A 90 -20.18 5.09 34.75
N PRO A 91 -20.06 3.76 34.55
CA PRO A 91 -18.93 3.02 35.07
C PRO A 91 -17.68 3.63 34.41
N ARG A 92 -16.74 4.16 35.21
CA ARG A 92 -15.41 4.46 34.79
C ARG A 92 -14.86 3.19 34.15
N PRO A 93 -14.33 3.22 32.92
CA PRO A 93 -13.61 2.09 32.42
C PRO A 93 -12.50 1.79 33.43
N ALA A 94 -12.41 0.53 33.83
CA ALA A 94 -11.34 0.04 34.68
C ALA A 94 -10.00 0.46 34.07
N ALA A 95 -9.05 0.79 34.93
CA ALA A 95 -7.67 1.14 34.55
C ALA A 95 -6.94 -0.10 34.01
N ALA A 96 -7.39 -0.58 32.86
CA ALA A 96 -6.74 -1.60 32.05
C ALA A 96 -6.37 -0.92 30.74
N ASP A 97 -5.10 -1.07 30.38
CA ASP A 97 -4.47 -0.60 29.14
C ASP A 97 -4.12 0.91 29.05
N LEU A 98 -3.39 1.40 30.04
CA LEU A 98 -2.38 2.40 29.75
C LEU A 98 -1.29 1.68 28.94
N ALA A 99 -1.38 1.77 27.60
CA ALA A 99 -0.24 1.46 26.74
C ALA A 99 1.02 2.09 27.36
N PRO A 100 2.16 1.40 27.43
CA PRO A 100 3.36 1.91 28.05
C PRO A 100 3.59 3.34 27.57
N VAL A 101 3.74 4.28 28.51
CA VAL A 101 4.00 5.70 28.20
C VAL A 101 5.37 5.73 27.52
N GLU A 102 5.35 5.80 26.19
CA GLU A 102 6.59 5.89 25.43
C GLU A 102 7.38 7.15 25.85
N PRO A 103 8.70 7.05 26.03
CA PRO A 103 9.52 8.21 26.42
C PRO A 103 9.35 9.34 25.41
N ARG A 104 9.24 10.57 25.91
CA ARG A 104 9.06 11.75 25.06
C ARG A 104 10.30 11.99 24.21
N VAL A 105 10.08 12.12 22.89
CA VAL A 105 11.14 12.47 21.92
C VAL A 105 11.33 13.98 21.94
N SER A 106 12.57 14.46 22.13
CA SER A 106 12.90 15.88 22.06
C SER A 106 13.50 16.25 20.70
N GLY A 107 12.66 16.74 19.78
CA GLY A 107 13.09 17.14 18.45
C GLY A 107 13.52 15.97 17.56
N ILE A 108 14.15 16.30 16.42
CA ILE A 108 14.59 15.27 15.44
C ILE A 108 15.74 14.43 15.99
N GLU A 109 16.65 15.03 16.76
CA GLU A 109 17.79 14.31 17.37
C GLU A 109 17.30 13.25 18.35
N GLY A 110 16.31 13.56 19.19
CA GLY A 110 15.70 12.60 20.10
C GLY A 110 15.00 11.46 19.36
N LEU A 111 14.37 11.74 18.22
CA LEU A 111 13.78 10.70 17.35
C LEU A 111 14.86 9.79 16.76
N LEU A 112 15.96 10.35 16.27
CA LEU A 112 17.08 9.58 15.72
C LEU A 112 17.76 8.74 16.80
N GLN A 113 17.95 9.30 18.02
CA GLN A 113 18.49 8.55 19.15
C GLN A 113 17.63 7.33 19.49
N ARG A 114 16.31 7.52 19.58
CA ARG A 114 15.37 6.42 19.79
C ARG A 114 15.38 5.41 18.63
N GLY A 115 15.50 5.89 17.39
CA GLY A 115 15.60 5.04 16.22
C GLY A 115 16.79 4.08 16.22
N ARG A 116 17.87 4.39 16.95
CA ARG A 116 19.02 3.51 17.12
C ARG A 116 18.71 2.27 17.97
N GLU A 117 17.67 2.32 18.78
CA GLU A 117 17.20 1.18 19.58
C GLU A 117 16.31 0.23 18.78
N TRP A 118 15.86 0.66 17.58
CA TRP A 118 15.03 -0.17 16.70
C TRP A 118 15.90 -1.11 15.88
N ASP A 119 15.45 -2.32 15.78
CA ASP A 119 16.19 -3.41 15.15
C ASP A 119 15.64 -3.83 13.79
N GLU A 120 14.42 -3.37 13.45
CA GLU A 120 13.78 -3.61 12.15
C GLU A 120 13.64 -2.35 11.30
N LEU A 121 14.06 -1.18 11.81
CA LEU A 121 14.11 0.09 11.08
C LEU A 121 15.50 0.72 11.20
N GLU A 122 15.93 1.38 10.13
CA GLU A 122 17.11 2.24 10.12
C GLU A 122 16.71 3.65 9.74
N LEU A 123 17.07 4.63 10.58
CA LEU A 123 16.77 6.04 10.36
C LEU A 123 18.01 6.82 9.96
N ARG A 124 17.87 7.66 8.95
CA ARG A 124 18.87 8.66 8.51
C ARG A 124 18.19 10.01 8.36
N PHE A 125 18.88 11.10 8.67
CA PHE A 125 18.37 12.44 8.46
C PHE A 125 19.31 13.25 7.57
N LEU A 126 18.76 13.88 6.53
CA LEU A 126 19.47 14.78 5.62
C LEU A 126 19.09 16.22 5.94
N PRO A 127 19.97 17.00 6.64
CA PRO A 127 19.65 18.34 7.09
C PRO A 127 19.39 19.33 5.94
N GLU A 128 20.11 19.20 4.81
CA GLU A 128 20.05 20.08 3.66
C GLU A 128 18.67 20.12 3.00
N THR A 129 17.95 18.99 2.98
CA THR A 129 16.58 18.89 2.47
C THR A 129 15.55 18.70 3.58
N ARG A 130 16.00 18.57 4.84
CA ARG A 130 15.17 18.20 6.01
C ARG A 130 14.37 16.93 5.76
N THR A 131 15.07 15.91 5.26
CA THR A 131 14.48 14.61 4.89
C THR A 131 14.80 13.56 5.93
N LEU A 132 13.77 12.96 6.51
CA LEU A 132 13.90 11.76 7.34
C LEU A 132 13.76 10.53 6.45
N TRP A 133 14.81 9.73 6.34
CA TRP A 133 14.81 8.42 5.72
C TRP A 133 14.53 7.34 6.75
N CYS A 134 13.71 6.37 6.37
CA CYS A 134 13.39 5.19 7.15
C CYS A 134 13.44 3.97 6.23
N ASP A 135 14.44 3.15 6.40
CA ASP A 135 14.57 1.90 5.67
C ASP A 135 14.17 0.72 6.54
N MET A 136 13.30 -0.14 6.01
CA MET A 136 12.93 -1.41 6.65
C MET A 136 14.11 -2.38 6.60
N ARG A 137 14.37 -3.04 7.74
CA ARG A 137 15.42 -4.06 7.90
C ARG A 137 14.86 -5.25 8.70
N PRO A 138 13.84 -5.96 8.18
CA PRO A 138 13.18 -7.02 8.92
C PRO A 138 14.17 -8.13 9.29
N LYS A 139 14.13 -8.58 10.54
CA LYS A 139 14.96 -9.69 11.06
C LYS A 139 14.45 -11.07 10.66
N GLY A 140 13.19 -11.15 10.29
CA GLY A 140 12.50 -12.37 9.91
C GLY A 140 12.06 -12.35 8.44
N PRO A 141 10.84 -12.81 8.16
CA PRO A 141 10.28 -12.71 6.81
C PRO A 141 10.21 -11.23 6.39
N PRO A 142 10.47 -10.93 5.11
CA PRO A 142 10.40 -9.56 4.58
C PRO A 142 8.96 -9.08 4.43
N SER A 143 8.24 -9.08 5.53
CA SER A 143 6.80 -8.84 5.64
C SER A 143 6.52 -7.85 6.77
N PHE A 144 5.34 -7.30 6.82
CA PHE A 144 4.88 -6.48 7.94
C PHE A 144 4.62 -7.38 9.15
N THR A 145 5.68 -7.73 9.88
CA THR A 145 5.56 -8.47 11.14
C THR A 145 4.99 -7.56 12.24
N PRO A 146 4.42 -8.13 13.32
CA PRO A 146 4.01 -7.33 14.49
C PRO A 146 5.14 -6.48 15.06
N GLY A 147 6.40 -6.98 15.03
CA GLY A 147 7.59 -6.24 15.47
C GLY A 147 7.84 -5.00 14.61
N LEU A 148 7.89 -5.18 13.28
CA LEU A 148 8.07 -4.08 12.33
C LEU A 148 6.93 -3.05 12.44
N LEU A 149 5.68 -3.51 12.54
CA LEU A 149 4.51 -2.61 12.70
C LEU A 149 4.59 -1.80 13.99
N SER A 150 4.96 -2.41 15.11
CA SER A 150 5.16 -1.70 16.39
C SER A 150 6.19 -0.57 16.26
N GLN A 151 7.32 -0.83 15.58
CA GLN A 151 8.36 0.18 15.37
C GLN A 151 7.90 1.29 14.40
N LEU A 152 7.15 0.96 13.33
CA LEU A 152 6.56 1.95 12.43
C LEU A 152 5.51 2.84 13.13
N ILE A 153 4.71 2.26 14.03
CA ILE A 153 3.75 3.01 14.87
C ILE A 153 4.50 3.93 15.83
N SER A 154 5.58 3.44 16.44
CA SER A 154 6.44 4.24 17.33
C SER A 154 7.13 5.39 16.56
N LEU A 155 7.61 5.15 15.35
CA LEU A 155 8.16 6.16 14.45
C LEU A 155 7.12 7.25 14.14
N ARG A 156 5.91 6.84 13.75
CA ARG A 156 4.79 7.75 13.51
C ARG A 156 4.54 8.67 14.71
N ARG A 157 4.41 8.08 15.90
CA ARG A 157 4.21 8.85 17.15
C ARG A 157 5.37 9.81 17.41
N GLY A 158 6.61 9.36 17.19
CA GLY A 158 7.81 10.19 17.32
C GLY A 158 7.79 11.38 16.37
N ILE A 159 7.46 11.19 15.09
CA ILE A 159 7.32 12.30 14.13
C ILE A 159 6.26 13.30 14.60
N GLN A 160 5.09 12.81 15.02
CA GLN A 160 4.02 13.70 15.54
C GLN A 160 4.47 14.48 16.79
N GLN A 161 5.24 13.87 17.70
CA GLN A 161 5.82 14.55 18.86
C GLN A 161 6.81 15.66 18.47
N VAL A 162 7.68 15.40 17.45
CA VAL A 162 8.58 16.42 16.91
C VAL A 162 7.80 17.65 16.46
N PHE A 163 6.71 17.47 15.75
CA PHE A 163 5.88 18.58 15.27
C PHE A 163 5.08 19.26 16.39
N ALA A 164 4.58 18.50 17.37
CA ALA A 164 3.86 19.07 18.52
C ALA A 164 4.72 19.99 19.40
N GLN A 165 6.05 19.86 19.36
CA GLN A 165 7.00 20.69 20.09
C GLN A 165 7.48 21.91 19.29
N GLN A 166 7.15 22.01 18.00
CA GLN A 166 7.54 23.13 17.16
C GLN A 166 6.74 24.39 17.51
N ARG A 167 7.44 25.52 17.55
CA ARG A 167 6.79 26.82 17.66
C ARG A 167 6.10 27.18 16.33
N PRO A 168 4.95 27.89 16.35
CA PRO A 168 4.17 28.17 15.15
C PRO A 168 4.94 28.87 14.01
N GLN A 169 5.98 29.63 14.35
CA GLN A 169 6.80 30.40 13.39
C GLN A 169 8.12 29.69 13.02
N GLN A 170 8.37 28.51 13.59
CA GLN A 170 9.57 27.77 13.31
C GLN A 170 9.41 27.00 11.99
N GLU A 171 10.46 27.00 11.16
CA GLU A 171 10.48 26.17 9.96
C GLU A 171 10.34 24.68 10.31
N SER A 172 9.60 23.93 9.48
CA SER A 172 9.37 22.49 9.68
C SER A 172 10.68 21.75 9.90
N SER A 173 10.79 21.00 11.01
CA SER A 173 11.96 20.16 11.32
C SER A 173 12.14 19.07 10.26
N VAL A 174 11.04 18.53 9.73
CA VAL A 174 11.02 17.53 8.65
C VAL A 174 10.13 18.05 7.53
N ARG A 175 10.63 18.05 6.30
CA ARG A 175 9.87 18.41 5.09
C ARG A 175 9.45 17.19 4.30
N PHE A 176 10.33 16.19 4.26
CA PHE A 176 10.12 14.96 3.50
C PHE A 176 10.39 13.76 4.39
N PHE A 177 9.62 12.72 4.15
CA PHE A 177 9.85 11.38 4.68
C PHE A 177 10.06 10.42 3.52
N VAL A 178 11.12 9.64 3.55
CA VAL A 178 11.38 8.59 2.55
C VAL A 178 11.31 7.24 3.24
N GLY A 179 10.44 6.36 2.75
CA GLY A 179 10.33 4.97 3.21
C GLY A 179 10.89 4.01 2.18
N GLY A 180 11.87 3.20 2.56
CA GLY A 180 12.54 2.24 1.70
C GLY A 180 12.74 0.88 2.37
N SER A 181 13.61 0.06 1.77
CA SER A 181 14.02 -1.24 2.31
C SER A 181 15.51 -1.47 2.05
N LEU A 182 16.21 -2.02 3.04
CA LEU A 182 17.60 -2.45 2.91
C LEU A 182 17.75 -3.87 2.35
N LEU A 183 16.63 -4.59 2.18
CA LEU A 183 16.68 -5.94 1.65
C LEU A 183 16.99 -5.91 0.14
N PRO A 184 18.04 -6.63 -0.31
CA PRO A 184 18.38 -6.68 -1.72
C PRO A 184 17.22 -7.24 -2.57
N GLY A 185 16.74 -6.47 -3.55
CA GLY A 185 15.71 -6.88 -4.49
C GLY A 185 14.31 -7.13 -3.88
N ILE A 186 14.08 -6.75 -2.63
CA ILE A 186 12.79 -6.87 -1.96
C ILE A 186 12.47 -5.56 -1.25
N TYR A 187 11.30 -4.99 -1.57
CA TYR A 187 10.75 -3.90 -0.78
C TYR A 187 10.00 -4.45 0.44
N ASN A 188 8.93 -5.21 0.20
CA ASN A 188 8.16 -5.91 1.23
C ASN A 188 7.21 -6.92 0.56
N LEU A 189 7.03 -8.11 1.13
CA LEU A 189 6.18 -9.16 0.59
C LEU A 189 4.80 -9.26 1.25
N GLY A 190 4.40 -8.22 1.99
CA GLY A 190 3.07 -8.08 2.55
C GLY A 190 2.91 -8.57 3.97
N GLY A 191 1.75 -9.11 4.30
CA GLY A 191 1.44 -9.62 5.61
C GLY A 191 2.21 -10.91 5.98
N ASP A 192 2.32 -11.19 7.27
CA ASP A 192 2.84 -12.47 7.75
C ASP A 192 1.81 -13.58 7.53
N LEU A 193 1.86 -14.18 6.32
CA LEU A 193 0.92 -15.23 5.90
C LEU A 193 0.94 -16.45 6.84
N ALA A 194 2.08 -16.75 7.48
CA ALA A 194 2.16 -17.85 8.43
C ALA A 194 1.43 -17.49 9.74
N ALA A 195 1.53 -16.24 10.19
CA ALA A 195 0.74 -15.76 11.31
C ALA A 195 -0.76 -15.75 10.98
N PHE A 196 -1.14 -15.33 9.77
CA PHE A 196 -2.55 -15.36 9.32
C PHE A 196 -3.11 -16.77 9.35
N ALA A 197 -2.44 -17.74 8.75
CA ALA A 197 -2.89 -19.13 8.72
C ALA A 197 -3.12 -19.68 10.14
N ARG A 198 -2.23 -19.34 11.10
CA ARG A 198 -2.41 -19.73 12.51
C ARG A 198 -3.64 -19.10 13.15
N MET A 199 -3.81 -17.78 12.98
CA MET A 199 -4.95 -17.05 13.57
C MET A 199 -6.28 -17.49 12.93
N ILE A 200 -6.31 -17.75 11.63
CA ILE A 200 -7.51 -18.24 10.92
C ILE A 200 -7.90 -19.62 11.43
N ARG A 201 -6.96 -20.56 11.56
CA ARG A 201 -7.22 -21.91 12.14
C ARG A 201 -7.68 -21.83 13.59
N ALA A 202 -7.12 -20.91 14.36
CA ALA A 202 -7.54 -20.67 15.75
C ALA A 202 -8.87 -19.92 15.86
N ARG A 203 -9.48 -19.46 14.76
CA ARG A 203 -10.64 -18.56 14.76
C ARG A 203 -10.42 -17.28 15.57
N ASP A 204 -9.18 -16.81 15.63
CA ASP A 204 -8.78 -15.62 16.37
C ASP A 204 -9.14 -14.34 15.57
N ARG A 205 -10.41 -13.99 15.59
CA ARG A 205 -10.94 -12.81 14.89
C ARG A 205 -10.29 -11.52 15.41
N GLU A 206 -10.13 -11.41 16.71
CA GLU A 206 -9.60 -10.18 17.32
C GLU A 206 -8.11 -10.01 17.02
N GLY A 207 -7.32 -11.08 17.08
CA GLY A 207 -5.90 -11.03 16.68
C GLY A 207 -5.73 -10.61 15.24
N LEU A 208 -6.52 -11.17 14.30
CA LEU A 208 -6.51 -10.77 12.90
C LEU A 208 -6.88 -9.30 12.72
N ARG A 209 -7.94 -8.85 13.42
CA ARG A 209 -8.42 -7.47 13.34
C ARG A 209 -7.40 -6.47 13.87
N LEU A 210 -6.82 -6.72 15.03
CA LEU A 210 -5.79 -5.85 15.61
C LEU A 210 -4.58 -5.73 14.70
N TYR A 211 -4.06 -6.84 14.20
CA TYR A 211 -2.93 -6.84 13.27
C TYR A 211 -3.26 -6.02 12.00
N ALA A 212 -4.41 -6.26 11.40
CA ALA A 212 -4.79 -5.59 10.16
C ALA A 212 -5.08 -4.09 10.38
N HIS A 213 -5.66 -3.72 11.52
CA HIS A 213 -5.83 -2.31 11.91
C HIS A 213 -4.50 -1.60 12.12
N ASP A 214 -3.47 -2.27 12.67
CA ASP A 214 -2.12 -1.71 12.78
C ASP A 214 -1.52 -1.44 11.39
N CYS A 215 -1.71 -2.36 10.43
CA CYS A 215 -1.25 -2.15 9.04
C CYS A 215 -1.92 -0.91 8.41
N VAL A 216 -3.23 -0.77 8.51
CA VAL A 216 -3.94 0.37 7.91
C VAL A 216 -3.70 1.67 8.67
N ASP A 217 -3.41 1.64 9.96
CA ASP A 217 -2.98 2.83 10.72
C ASP A 217 -1.66 3.37 10.16
N VAL A 218 -0.68 2.50 9.91
CA VAL A 218 0.59 2.89 9.27
C VAL A 218 0.34 3.45 7.88
N GLY A 219 -0.41 2.75 7.01
CA GLY A 219 -0.73 3.20 5.65
C GLY A 219 -1.46 4.54 5.62
N TYR A 220 -2.45 4.74 6.50
CA TYR A 220 -3.17 6.00 6.63
C TYR A 220 -2.24 7.18 6.99
N HIS A 221 -1.31 6.96 7.90
CA HIS A 221 -0.39 8.02 8.31
C HIS A 221 0.64 8.33 7.22
N MET A 222 1.07 7.36 6.43
CA MET A 222 1.88 7.61 5.23
C MET A 222 1.09 8.45 4.21
N ALA A 223 -0.18 8.08 3.93
CA ALA A 223 -1.04 8.77 2.96
C ALA A 223 -1.41 10.21 3.37
N THR A 224 -1.35 10.51 4.66
CA THR A 224 -1.70 11.82 5.21
C THR A 224 -0.50 12.63 5.71
N GLY A 225 0.73 12.22 5.35
CA GLY A 225 1.96 12.86 5.83
C GLY A 225 2.05 12.89 7.35
N PHE A 226 1.63 11.83 8.03
CA PHE A 226 1.54 11.74 9.50
C PHE A 226 0.59 12.77 10.13
N ARG A 227 -0.32 13.36 9.34
CA ARG A 227 -1.14 14.53 9.71
C ARG A 227 -0.29 15.75 10.10
N THR A 228 0.85 15.88 9.45
CA THR A 228 1.84 16.97 9.59
C THR A 228 2.18 17.50 8.18
N PRO A 229 2.89 18.63 8.04
CA PRO A 229 3.25 19.17 6.73
C PRO A 229 4.38 18.40 6.02
N VAL A 230 4.43 17.08 6.17
CA VAL A 230 5.46 16.20 5.57
C VAL A 230 4.96 15.61 4.26
N ILE A 231 5.78 15.65 3.22
CA ILE A 231 5.57 14.91 1.98
C ILE A 231 6.23 13.54 2.11
N THR A 232 5.46 12.47 1.91
CA THR A 232 5.95 11.08 2.01
C THR A 232 6.32 10.53 0.64
N ILE A 233 7.45 9.83 0.55
CA ILE A 233 8.02 9.26 -0.67
C ILE A 233 8.33 7.80 -0.40
N GLY A 234 7.76 6.89 -1.19
CA GLY A 234 8.12 5.47 -1.16
C GLY A 234 9.22 5.19 -2.17
N LEU A 235 10.31 4.54 -1.75
CA LEU A 235 11.38 4.09 -2.64
C LEU A 235 11.36 2.56 -2.74
N VAL A 236 10.98 2.05 -3.91
CA VAL A 236 10.85 0.63 -4.19
C VAL A 236 11.94 0.17 -5.12
N LYS A 237 12.92 -0.58 -4.58
CA LYS A 237 14.08 -1.11 -5.31
C LYS A 237 13.95 -2.60 -5.68
N GLY A 238 12.81 -3.22 -5.41
CA GLY A 238 12.58 -4.65 -5.62
C GLY A 238 11.12 -5.04 -5.42
N ASP A 239 10.86 -6.32 -5.16
CA ASP A 239 9.52 -6.89 -5.09
C ASP A 239 8.67 -6.23 -3.99
N ALA A 240 7.51 -5.70 -4.35
CA ALA A 240 6.47 -5.16 -3.48
C ALA A 240 5.17 -5.94 -3.74
N LEU A 241 4.87 -6.94 -2.91
CA LEU A 241 3.75 -7.86 -3.15
C LEU A 241 2.73 -7.81 -2.01
N GLY A 242 1.46 -8.00 -2.33
CA GLY A 242 0.38 -7.96 -1.35
C GLY A 242 0.40 -6.69 -0.53
N GLY A 243 0.36 -6.80 0.80
CA GLY A 243 0.49 -5.67 1.72
C GLY A 243 1.73 -4.80 1.48
N GLY A 244 2.82 -5.34 0.88
CA GLY A 244 3.99 -4.56 0.47
C GLY A 244 3.67 -3.56 -0.63
N PHE A 245 2.87 -3.95 -1.61
CA PHE A 245 2.37 -3.03 -2.63
C PHE A 245 1.33 -2.07 -2.06
N GLU A 246 0.44 -2.54 -1.18
CA GLU A 246 -0.52 -1.68 -0.46
C GLU A 246 0.19 -0.58 0.34
N GLY A 247 1.26 -0.94 1.06
CA GLY A 247 2.12 0.02 1.77
C GLY A 247 2.81 1.02 0.82
N ALA A 248 3.33 0.56 -0.32
CA ALA A 248 3.93 1.44 -1.33
C ALA A 248 2.90 2.42 -1.93
N LEU A 249 1.66 1.99 -2.17
CA LEU A 249 0.57 2.83 -2.69
C LEU A 249 0.17 3.96 -1.73
N SER A 250 0.44 3.81 -0.44
CA SER A 250 0.05 4.78 0.58
C SER A 250 0.88 6.07 0.56
N PHE A 251 2.04 6.11 -0.06
CA PHE A 251 2.87 7.31 -0.13
C PHE A 251 2.29 8.38 -1.06
N HIS A 252 2.65 9.65 -0.82
CA HIS A 252 2.30 10.74 -1.71
C HIS A 252 2.95 10.59 -3.07
N VAL A 253 4.22 10.17 -3.09
CA VAL A 253 5.06 9.95 -4.28
C VAL A 253 5.64 8.55 -4.22
N LEU A 254 5.63 7.85 -5.34
CA LEU A 254 6.23 6.53 -5.48
C LEU A 254 7.38 6.57 -6.49
N VAL A 255 8.59 6.31 -6.02
CA VAL A 255 9.79 6.14 -6.83
C VAL A 255 10.09 4.65 -6.92
N ALA A 256 10.33 4.13 -8.13
CA ALA A 256 10.61 2.72 -8.33
C ALA A 256 11.78 2.49 -9.28
N GLU A 257 12.65 1.53 -8.98
CA GLU A 257 13.62 1.02 -9.93
C GLU A 257 12.93 0.10 -10.95
N LYS A 258 13.42 0.05 -12.18
CA LYS A 258 12.83 -0.73 -13.30
C LYS A 258 12.70 -2.22 -12.98
N ARG A 259 13.64 -2.78 -12.20
CA ARG A 259 13.58 -4.18 -11.77
C ARG A 259 12.46 -4.47 -10.76
N ALA A 260 11.87 -3.46 -10.14
CA ALA A 260 10.83 -3.65 -9.14
C ALA A 260 9.59 -4.33 -9.74
N ARG A 261 8.96 -5.22 -8.96
CA ARG A 261 7.75 -5.94 -9.33
C ARG A 261 6.67 -5.68 -8.28
N PHE A 262 5.47 -5.47 -8.76
CA PHE A 262 4.32 -5.09 -7.93
C PHE A 262 3.15 -6.03 -8.20
N GLY A 263 2.45 -6.46 -7.18
CA GLY A 263 1.28 -7.31 -7.38
C GLY A 263 0.47 -7.56 -6.12
N LEU A 264 -0.76 -7.97 -6.34
CA LEU A 264 -1.75 -8.28 -5.31
C LEU A 264 -2.22 -9.74 -5.51
N PRO A 265 -1.44 -10.72 -4.98
CA PRO A 265 -1.68 -12.14 -5.27
C PRO A 265 -2.78 -12.78 -4.40
N GLU A 266 -3.45 -12.03 -3.53
CA GLU A 266 -4.39 -12.52 -2.51
C GLU A 266 -5.54 -13.35 -3.11
N VAL A 267 -6.01 -13.00 -4.31
CA VAL A 267 -7.07 -13.74 -5.01
C VAL A 267 -6.68 -15.18 -5.37
N MET A 268 -5.39 -15.50 -5.39
CA MET A 268 -4.89 -16.85 -5.67
C MET A 268 -5.18 -17.83 -4.53
N PHE A 269 -5.43 -17.34 -3.32
CA PHE A 269 -5.85 -18.12 -2.16
C PHE A 269 -7.21 -17.66 -1.62
N ASN A 270 -8.10 -17.23 -2.52
CA ASN A 270 -9.49 -16.88 -2.25
C ASN A 270 -9.68 -15.75 -1.23
N LEU A 271 -8.75 -14.80 -1.20
CA LEU A 271 -8.81 -13.62 -0.37
C LEU A 271 -8.61 -12.36 -1.24
N PHE A 272 -8.84 -11.18 -0.72
CA PHE A 272 -8.53 -9.92 -1.40
C PHE A 272 -7.50 -9.12 -0.58
N PRO A 273 -6.78 -8.15 -1.18
CA PRO A 273 -5.86 -7.28 -0.45
C PRO A 273 -6.65 -6.29 0.41
N GLY A 274 -6.59 -6.44 1.74
CA GLY A 274 -7.48 -5.77 2.70
C GLY A 274 -6.86 -4.59 3.43
N MET A 275 -5.60 -4.23 3.13
CA MET A 275 -4.87 -3.21 3.90
C MET A 275 -4.71 -1.89 3.15
N GLY A 276 -5.67 -1.59 2.24
CA GLY A 276 -5.79 -0.30 1.57
C GLY A 276 -5.68 -0.33 0.05
N ALA A 277 -5.41 -1.48 -0.60
CA ALA A 277 -5.24 -1.57 -2.05
C ALA A 277 -6.37 -0.92 -2.83
N TYR A 278 -7.63 -1.29 -2.54
CA TYR A 278 -8.78 -0.74 -3.25
C TYR A 278 -8.87 0.77 -3.07
N SER A 279 -8.76 1.24 -1.82
CA SER A 279 -8.85 2.66 -1.48
C SER A 279 -7.77 3.51 -2.16
N PHE A 280 -6.53 3.03 -2.20
CA PHE A 280 -5.43 3.76 -2.82
C PHE A 280 -5.43 3.67 -4.34
N LEU A 281 -5.66 2.48 -4.92
CA LEU A 281 -5.73 2.30 -6.38
C LEU A 281 -6.89 3.05 -6.99
N MET A 282 -8.10 2.97 -6.40
CA MET A 282 -9.27 3.69 -6.88
C MET A 282 -9.01 5.19 -6.99
N ARG A 283 -8.25 5.76 -6.05
CA ARG A 283 -7.87 7.18 -6.05
C ARG A 283 -6.79 7.54 -7.07
N ARG A 284 -6.01 6.57 -7.57
CA ARG A 284 -4.95 6.80 -8.58
C ARG A 284 -5.42 6.50 -10.00
N VAL A 285 -6.15 5.39 -10.21
CA VAL A 285 -6.48 4.87 -11.55
C VAL A 285 -7.98 4.67 -11.78
N GLY A 286 -8.83 5.03 -10.82
CA GLY A 286 -10.28 4.82 -10.87
C GLY A 286 -10.69 3.40 -10.55
N ALA A 287 -11.98 3.21 -10.19
CA ALA A 287 -12.51 1.94 -9.72
C ALA A 287 -12.37 0.79 -10.75
N PRO A 288 -12.68 0.97 -12.06
CA PRO A 288 -12.59 -0.15 -13.01
C PRO A 288 -11.19 -0.71 -13.18
N MET A 289 -10.15 0.14 -13.13
CA MET A 289 -8.77 -0.31 -13.23
C MET A 289 -8.29 -0.93 -11.91
N ALA A 290 -8.65 -0.34 -10.77
CA ALA A 290 -8.35 -0.89 -9.45
C ALA A 290 -8.89 -2.32 -9.29
N GLU A 291 -10.16 -2.55 -9.64
CA GLU A 291 -10.78 -3.88 -9.62
C GLU A 291 -10.08 -4.86 -10.54
N ARG A 292 -9.76 -4.45 -11.77
CA ARG A 292 -9.02 -5.28 -12.73
C ARG A 292 -7.65 -5.68 -12.19
N MET A 293 -6.92 -4.75 -11.58
CA MET A 293 -5.61 -5.03 -10.99
C MET A 293 -5.71 -6.02 -9.84
N ILE A 294 -6.66 -5.82 -8.93
CA ILE A 294 -6.88 -6.68 -7.76
C ILE A 294 -7.34 -8.08 -8.19
N LEU A 295 -8.40 -8.15 -9.01
CA LEU A 295 -9.02 -9.44 -9.37
C LEU A 295 -8.16 -10.29 -10.30
N SER A 296 -7.23 -9.67 -11.05
CA SER A 296 -6.32 -10.43 -11.92
C SER A 296 -5.22 -11.17 -11.16
N GLY A 297 -4.83 -10.71 -9.97
CA GLY A 297 -3.66 -11.21 -9.25
C GLY A 297 -2.33 -11.06 -10.01
N ARG A 298 -2.32 -10.22 -11.07
CA ARG A 298 -1.17 -10.06 -11.97
C ARG A 298 -0.02 -9.34 -11.29
N ILE A 299 1.21 -9.70 -11.67
CA ILE A 299 2.42 -8.97 -11.34
C ILE A 299 2.69 -7.92 -12.44
N TYR A 300 2.91 -6.68 -12.03
CA TYR A 300 3.21 -5.54 -12.88
C TYR A 300 4.68 -5.16 -12.77
N THR A 301 5.26 -4.64 -13.85
CA THR A 301 6.58 -4.00 -13.83
C THR A 301 6.45 -2.54 -13.35
N ALA A 302 7.58 -1.95 -12.97
CA ALA A 302 7.62 -0.53 -12.61
C ALA A 302 7.25 0.37 -13.79
N GLU A 303 7.67 0.01 -15.03
CA GLU A 303 7.32 0.74 -16.25
C GLU A 303 5.82 0.71 -16.53
N GLU A 304 5.17 -0.47 -16.38
CA GLU A 304 3.72 -0.58 -16.55
C GLU A 304 2.97 0.30 -15.55
N LEU A 305 3.41 0.32 -14.28
CA LEU A 305 2.81 1.17 -13.26
C LEU A 305 3.11 2.65 -13.45
N HIS A 306 4.26 2.99 -14.03
CA HIS A 306 4.58 4.36 -14.41
C HIS A 306 3.68 4.84 -15.54
N ALA A 307 3.46 4.01 -16.56
CA ALA A 307 2.54 4.31 -17.65
C ALA A 307 1.08 4.48 -17.17
N LEU A 308 0.69 3.81 -16.08
CA LEU A 308 -0.61 3.96 -15.42
C LEU A 308 -0.68 5.16 -14.45
N GLY A 309 0.42 5.88 -14.22
CA GLY A 309 0.47 6.98 -13.25
C GLY A 309 0.44 6.55 -11.79
N ILE A 310 0.78 5.28 -11.50
CA ILE A 310 0.91 4.75 -10.14
C ILE A 310 2.31 4.99 -9.60
N VAL A 311 3.35 4.72 -10.39
CA VAL A 311 4.73 5.10 -10.11
C VAL A 311 4.95 6.51 -10.65
N ASP A 312 5.34 7.43 -9.79
CA ASP A 312 5.53 8.85 -10.12
C ASP A 312 6.91 9.09 -10.76
N VAL A 313 7.94 8.38 -10.31
CA VAL A 313 9.32 8.49 -10.80
C VAL A 313 9.88 7.09 -11.06
N LEU A 314 10.30 6.85 -12.31
CA LEU A 314 10.97 5.62 -12.72
C LEU A 314 12.48 5.84 -12.71
N ALA A 315 13.22 4.98 -12.02
CA ALA A 315 14.67 5.03 -11.90
C ALA A 315 15.32 3.82 -12.56
N GLU A 316 16.53 3.99 -13.07
CA GLU A 316 17.37 2.86 -13.48
C GLU A 316 17.73 1.99 -12.28
N ASP A 317 18.07 0.74 -12.53
CA ASP A 317 18.42 -0.21 -11.47
C ASP A 317 19.69 0.24 -10.74
N GLY A 318 19.59 0.38 -9.42
CA GLY A 318 20.66 0.90 -8.57
C GLY A 318 20.65 2.43 -8.39
N GLU A 319 19.86 3.16 -9.19
CA GLU A 319 19.81 4.63 -9.15
C GLU A 319 18.61 5.17 -8.35
N GLY A 320 17.87 4.31 -7.67
CA GLY A 320 16.65 4.71 -6.95
C GLY A 320 16.88 5.77 -5.89
N GLU A 321 17.96 5.69 -5.09
CA GLU A 321 18.29 6.72 -4.09
C GLU A 321 18.69 8.04 -4.75
N GLN A 322 19.39 8.01 -5.88
CA GLN A 322 19.75 9.21 -6.62
C GLN A 322 18.51 9.88 -7.20
N ALA A 323 17.58 9.11 -7.78
CA ALA A 323 16.31 9.62 -8.28
C ALA A 323 15.48 10.31 -7.17
N VAL A 324 15.49 9.76 -5.96
CA VAL A 324 14.87 10.42 -4.79
C VAL A 324 15.59 11.73 -4.48
N ARG A 325 16.94 11.77 -4.44
CA ARG A 325 17.70 13.01 -4.16
C ARG A 325 17.40 14.10 -5.20
N ASP A 326 17.34 13.73 -6.46
CA ASP A 326 17.01 14.65 -7.57
C ASP A 326 15.60 15.19 -7.43
N TYR A 327 14.63 14.34 -7.08
CA TYR A 327 13.28 14.76 -6.77
C TYR A 327 13.23 15.74 -5.58
N LEU A 328 13.95 15.44 -4.50
CA LEU A 328 14.03 16.31 -3.31
C LEU A 328 14.62 17.68 -3.67
N GLN A 329 15.72 17.74 -4.43
CA GLN A 329 16.35 18.98 -4.86
C GLN A 329 15.44 19.83 -5.74
N SER A 330 14.80 19.21 -6.74
CA SER A 330 13.87 19.89 -7.67
C SER A 330 12.62 20.43 -6.95
N THR A 331 12.20 19.73 -5.89
CA THR A 331 10.98 20.05 -5.14
C THR A 331 11.25 21.01 -3.95
N ALA A 332 12.48 21.07 -3.44
CA ALA A 332 12.81 21.79 -2.22
C ALA A 332 12.34 23.26 -2.21
N ARG A 333 12.52 23.98 -3.33
CA ARG A 333 12.07 25.37 -3.49
C ARG A 333 10.56 25.51 -3.66
N LYS A 334 9.87 24.44 -4.09
CA LYS A 334 8.43 24.37 -4.37
C LYS A 334 7.67 23.58 -3.30
N HIS A 335 8.31 23.23 -2.19
CA HIS A 335 7.75 22.35 -1.15
C HIS A 335 6.37 22.82 -0.67
N ALA A 336 6.18 24.12 -0.44
CA ALA A 336 4.89 24.65 0.01
C ALA A 336 3.76 24.40 -1.00
N ALA A 337 4.02 24.57 -2.30
CA ALA A 337 3.04 24.31 -3.35
C ALA A 337 2.74 22.80 -3.48
N HIS A 338 3.77 21.94 -3.47
CA HIS A 338 3.57 20.49 -3.51
C HIS A 338 2.76 19.99 -2.30
N ARG A 339 3.10 20.46 -1.10
CA ARG A 339 2.34 20.16 0.12
C ARG A 339 0.87 20.58 -0.01
N ALA A 340 0.63 21.81 -0.50
CA ALA A 340 -0.74 22.29 -0.70
C ALA A 340 -1.53 21.41 -1.68
N ILE A 341 -0.93 20.92 -2.76
CA ILE A 341 -1.58 19.99 -3.69
C ILE A 341 -1.96 18.69 -2.99
N TYR A 342 -1.08 18.10 -2.16
CA TYR A 342 -1.41 16.88 -1.42
C TYR A 342 -2.50 17.12 -0.35
N GLU A 343 -2.51 18.30 0.27
CA GLU A 343 -3.57 18.71 1.19
C GLU A 343 -4.92 18.89 0.46
N ILE A 344 -4.91 19.50 -0.73
CA ILE A 344 -6.10 19.62 -1.60
C ILE A 344 -6.59 18.24 -2.01
N ARG A 345 -5.70 17.32 -2.40
CA ARG A 345 -6.07 15.93 -2.72
C ARG A 345 -6.82 15.26 -1.57
N GLN A 346 -6.38 15.46 -0.34
CA GLN A 346 -7.05 14.93 0.84
C GLN A 346 -8.41 15.59 1.14
N ARG A 347 -8.66 16.80 0.63
CA ARG A 347 -9.98 17.45 0.76
C ARG A 347 -10.96 17.05 -0.35
N VAL A 348 -10.45 16.87 -1.57
CA VAL A 348 -11.27 16.55 -2.76
C VAL A 348 -11.58 15.07 -2.83
N ASN A 349 -10.62 14.23 -2.51
CA ASN A 349 -10.74 12.77 -2.56
C ASN A 349 -10.09 12.13 -1.30
N PRO A 350 -10.69 12.35 -0.11
CA PRO A 350 -10.08 11.96 1.16
C PRO A 350 -10.01 10.44 1.29
N VAL A 351 -8.90 9.94 1.83
CA VAL A 351 -8.84 8.62 2.47
C VAL A 351 -9.05 8.82 3.97
N SER A 352 -9.97 8.10 4.58
CA SER A 352 -10.19 8.14 6.02
C SER A 352 -9.67 6.88 6.68
N LEU A 353 -9.24 6.99 7.94
CA LEU A 353 -8.87 5.80 8.71
C LEU A 353 -10.06 4.87 8.92
N GLN A 354 -11.27 5.43 9.03
CA GLN A 354 -12.49 4.63 9.18
C GLN A 354 -12.76 3.80 7.93
N GLU A 355 -12.68 4.39 6.72
CA GLU A 355 -12.81 3.65 5.46
C GLU A 355 -11.85 2.46 5.39
N LEU A 356 -10.57 2.70 5.71
CA LEU A 356 -9.57 1.63 5.69
C LEU A 356 -9.89 0.52 6.68
N ARG A 357 -10.36 0.87 7.90
CA ARG A 357 -10.77 -0.10 8.92
C ARG A 357 -12.01 -0.88 8.52
N ASP A 358 -13.02 -0.22 7.94
CA ASP A 358 -14.25 -0.89 7.47
C ASP A 358 -13.92 -1.93 6.39
N VAL A 359 -13.05 -1.58 5.43
CA VAL A 359 -12.55 -2.54 4.41
C VAL A 359 -11.77 -3.68 5.05
N THR A 360 -10.96 -3.38 6.04
CA THR A 360 -10.16 -4.37 6.77
C THR A 360 -11.05 -5.30 7.59
N ASP A 361 -12.14 -4.83 8.18
CA ASP A 361 -13.08 -5.67 8.92
C ASP A 361 -13.80 -6.66 7.97
N ILE A 362 -14.14 -6.24 6.73
CA ILE A 362 -14.62 -7.16 5.67
C ILE A 362 -13.54 -8.21 5.34
N TRP A 363 -12.27 -7.80 5.26
CA TRP A 363 -11.16 -8.73 5.02
C TRP A 363 -11.03 -9.77 6.14
N VAL A 364 -11.16 -9.37 7.41
CA VAL A 364 -11.12 -10.28 8.56
C VAL A 364 -12.22 -11.33 8.46
N ASP A 365 -13.46 -10.92 8.18
CA ASP A 365 -14.59 -11.83 8.05
C ASP A 365 -14.42 -12.78 6.86
N THR A 366 -13.91 -12.29 5.72
CA THR A 366 -13.57 -13.12 4.55
C THR A 366 -12.46 -14.12 4.87
N ALA A 367 -11.40 -13.68 5.56
CA ALA A 367 -10.28 -14.53 5.95
C ALA A 367 -10.71 -15.68 6.87
N LEU A 368 -11.61 -15.43 7.83
CA LEU A 368 -12.17 -16.47 8.70
C LEU A 368 -13.06 -17.49 7.96
N GLY A 369 -13.52 -17.15 6.76
CA GLY A 369 -14.27 -18.04 5.87
C GLY A 369 -13.39 -18.92 4.98
N LEU A 370 -12.07 -18.75 4.97
CA LEU A 370 -11.15 -19.54 4.15
C LEU A 370 -11.14 -21.01 4.55
N GLU A 371 -11.08 -21.87 3.53
CA GLU A 371 -10.97 -23.32 3.71
C GLU A 371 -9.50 -23.75 3.88
N GLU A 372 -9.30 -24.98 4.38
CA GLU A 372 -7.95 -25.54 4.53
C GLU A 372 -7.19 -25.64 3.19
N SER A 373 -7.90 -25.77 2.08
CA SER A 373 -7.35 -25.74 0.73
C SER A 373 -6.70 -24.38 0.40
N ASP A 374 -7.33 -23.28 0.84
CA ASP A 374 -6.85 -21.92 0.63
C ASP A 374 -5.65 -21.61 1.54
N LEU A 375 -5.70 -22.06 2.79
CA LEU A 375 -4.60 -21.95 3.74
C LEU A 375 -3.35 -22.71 3.26
N ARG A 376 -3.52 -23.90 2.65
CA ARG A 376 -2.41 -24.62 2.03
C ARG A 376 -1.80 -23.88 0.84
N ARG A 377 -2.61 -23.16 0.04
CA ARG A 377 -2.10 -22.31 -1.06
C ARG A 377 -1.30 -21.13 -0.49
N MET A 378 -1.80 -20.49 0.57
CA MET A 378 -1.11 -19.42 1.29
C MET A 378 0.25 -19.89 1.83
N GLU A 379 0.32 -21.08 2.44
CA GLU A 379 1.56 -21.68 2.94
C GLU A 379 2.56 -22.00 1.83
N LYS A 380 2.09 -22.51 0.69
CA LYS A 380 2.93 -22.76 -0.50
C LYS A 380 3.56 -21.45 -1.01
N LEU A 381 2.79 -20.36 -1.05
CA LEU A 381 3.30 -19.05 -1.44
C LEU A 381 4.38 -18.59 -0.46
N THR A 382 4.15 -18.71 0.84
CA THR A 382 5.14 -18.38 1.88
C THR A 382 6.43 -19.18 1.70
N GLN A 383 6.34 -20.48 1.41
CA GLN A 383 7.52 -21.32 1.17
C GLN A 383 8.27 -20.90 -0.10
N ALA A 384 7.55 -20.55 -1.17
CA ALA A 384 8.16 -20.06 -2.40
C ALA A 384 8.89 -18.72 -2.18
N GLN A 385 8.31 -17.80 -1.42
CA GLN A 385 8.95 -16.54 -1.03
C GLN A 385 10.24 -16.79 -0.25
N ARG A 386 10.23 -17.70 0.75
CA ARG A 386 11.43 -18.08 1.53
C ARG A 386 12.53 -18.67 0.67
N ARG A 387 12.19 -19.54 -0.30
CA ARG A 387 13.19 -20.11 -1.23
C ARG A 387 13.83 -19.04 -2.11
N ARG A 388 13.04 -18.08 -2.60
CA ARG A 388 13.58 -16.95 -3.41
C ARG A 388 14.54 -16.08 -2.61
N ILE A 389 14.25 -15.83 -1.33
CA ILE A 389 15.14 -15.09 -0.44
C ILE A 389 16.44 -15.86 -0.26
N ALA A 390 16.36 -17.15 0.14
CA ALA A 390 17.54 -17.99 0.35
C ALA A 390 18.42 -18.14 -0.90
N ALA A 391 17.82 -18.16 -2.09
CA ALA A 391 18.57 -18.22 -3.36
C ALA A 391 19.31 -16.92 -3.69
N ARG A 392 18.87 -15.78 -3.16
CA ARG A 392 19.53 -14.46 -3.35
C ARG A 392 20.68 -14.22 -2.39
N ASP A 393 20.66 -14.89 -1.23
CA ASP A 393 21.71 -14.80 -0.21
C ASP A 393 22.94 -15.67 -0.51
N VAL A 394 22.91 -16.47 -1.59
CA VAL A 394 24.06 -17.24 -2.06
C VAL A 394 24.93 -16.31 -2.91
N PRO A 395 26.19 -16.02 -2.50
CA PRO A 395 27.11 -15.24 -3.32
C PRO A 395 27.28 -15.90 -4.69
N ALA A 396 27.26 -15.12 -5.74
CA ALA A 396 27.65 -15.61 -7.08
C ALA A 396 29.10 -16.12 -6.98
N ALA A 397 29.28 -17.42 -7.26
CA ALA A 397 30.58 -18.10 -7.22
C ALA A 397 31.49 -17.64 -8.34
#